data_13c63cc8c673fc79d347d40fd69f9262
#
_entry.id   13c63cc8c673fc79d347d40fd69f9262
#
_cell.length_a   1.000
_cell.length_b   1.000
_cell.length_c   1.000
_cell.angle_alpha   90.00
_cell.angle_beta   90.00
_cell.angle_gamma   90.00
#
_symmetry.space_group_name_H-M   'P 1'
#
loop_
_entity.id
_entity.type
_entity.pdbx_description
1 polymer ?
#
loop_
_entity_poly.entity_id
_entity_poly.type
_entity_poly.pdbx_seq_one_letter_code
_entity_poly.pdbx_strand_id
1 'polypeptide(L)'
;MKANEILVEVMKNTMMQDGKQYTQARMAEELSAKSDKKVTPAAVNDRLKNENIKISNFIEMLDLLGYEVVARPKNDKRAEYVVEPGTDRKRVK
;
A
#
# COMPACT_ATOMS: atom_id res chain seq x y z
N MET A 1 12.20 5.41 -8.52
CA MET A 1 12.12 4.24 -7.60
C MET A 1 11.10 3.26 -8.13
N LYS A 2 11.37 1.99 -7.94
CA LYS A 2 10.38 0.98 -8.29
C LYS A 2 9.28 0.94 -7.24
N ALA A 3 8.13 0.37 -7.61
CA ALA A 3 6.97 0.40 -6.73
C ALA A 3 7.25 -0.20 -5.36
N ASN A 4 7.91 -1.35 -5.32
CA ASN A 4 8.20 -1.97 -4.03
C ASN A 4 9.17 -1.15 -3.21
N GLU A 5 10.09 -0.44 -3.85
CA GLU A 5 11.03 0.42 -3.15
C GLU A 5 10.33 1.60 -2.50
N ILE A 6 9.33 2.14 -3.17
CA ILE A 6 8.54 3.22 -2.61
C ILE A 6 7.85 2.76 -1.33
N LEU A 7 7.28 1.56 -1.34
CA LEU A 7 6.63 1.03 -0.15
C LEU A 7 7.60 0.88 1.01
N VAL A 8 8.79 0.34 0.74
CA VAL A 8 9.79 0.17 1.80
C VAL A 8 10.17 1.53 2.39
N GLU A 9 10.38 2.51 1.52
CA GLU A 9 10.78 3.83 1.96
C GLU A 9 9.68 4.49 2.78
N VAL A 10 8.44 4.40 2.32
CA VAL A 10 7.31 4.99 3.03
C VAL A 10 7.15 4.34 4.40
N MET A 11 7.27 3.01 4.47
CA MET A 11 7.15 2.33 5.75
C MET A 11 8.23 2.76 6.72
N LYS A 12 9.44 2.96 6.23
CA LYS A 12 10.53 3.44 7.09
C LYS A 12 10.23 4.80 7.70
N ASN A 13 9.49 5.62 6.98
CA ASN A 13 9.20 6.98 7.41
C ASN A 13 7.85 7.13 8.08
N THR A 14 7.18 6.01 8.34
CA THR A 14 5.86 6.03 8.97
C THR A 14 5.98 5.57 10.43
N MET A 15 5.38 6.34 11.31
CA MET A 15 5.37 6.01 12.73
C MET A 15 3.96 5.66 13.15
N MET A 16 3.84 4.69 14.04
CA MET A 16 2.56 4.34 14.63
C MET A 16 2.26 5.31 15.77
N GLN A 17 1.02 5.30 16.25
CA GLN A 17 0.59 6.23 17.29
C GLN A 17 1.43 6.12 18.56
N ASP A 18 1.95 4.95 18.85
CA ASP A 18 2.77 4.75 20.04
C ASP A 18 4.22 5.19 19.85
N GLY A 19 4.53 5.80 18.72
CA GLY A 19 5.87 6.30 18.44
C GLY A 19 6.82 5.27 17.88
N LYS A 20 6.34 4.05 17.66
CA LYS A 20 7.17 3.00 17.08
C LYS A 20 7.06 3.00 15.57
N GLN A 21 8.09 2.51 14.93
CA GLN A 21 8.10 2.44 13.48
C GLN A 21 7.08 1.43 12.99
N TYR A 22 6.46 1.75 11.84
CA TYR A 22 5.49 0.87 11.21
C TYR A 22 6.18 -0.43 10.78
N THR A 23 5.54 -1.55 11.05
CA THR A 23 6.16 -2.87 10.80
C THR A 23 5.35 -3.67 9.79
N GLN A 24 5.99 -4.71 9.26
CA GLN A 24 5.31 -5.64 8.38
C GLN A 24 4.18 -6.36 9.10
N ALA A 25 4.36 -6.65 10.37
CA ALA A 25 3.32 -7.30 11.16
C ALA A 25 2.09 -6.39 11.27
N ARG A 26 2.30 -5.10 11.47
CA ARG A 26 1.20 -4.14 11.53
C ARG A 26 0.49 -4.06 10.20
N MET A 27 1.24 -4.00 9.10
CA MET A 27 0.64 -3.98 7.77
C MET A 27 -0.20 -5.22 7.55
N ALA A 28 0.31 -6.39 7.95
CA ALA A 28 -0.42 -7.64 7.78
C ALA A 28 -1.74 -7.61 8.57
N GLU A 29 -1.71 -7.07 9.78
CA GLU A 29 -2.93 -6.94 10.58
C GLU A 29 -3.96 -6.05 9.89
N GLU A 30 -3.50 -4.91 9.38
CA GLU A 30 -4.42 -3.97 8.76
C GLU A 30 -5.00 -4.50 7.47
N LEU A 31 -4.18 -5.19 6.68
CA LEU A 31 -4.67 -5.80 5.46
C LEU A 31 -5.66 -6.91 5.76
N SER A 32 -5.40 -7.69 6.79
CA SER A 32 -6.32 -8.76 7.18
C SER A 32 -7.65 -8.21 7.63
N ALA A 33 -7.63 -7.07 8.32
CA ALA A 33 -8.86 -6.46 8.81
C ALA A 33 -9.74 -5.94 7.69
N LYS A 34 -9.16 -5.61 6.54
CA LYS A 34 -9.91 -5.07 5.41
C LYS A 34 -10.46 -6.13 4.46
N SER A 35 -10.09 -7.37 4.67
CA SER A 35 -10.41 -8.41 3.71
C SER A 35 -10.85 -9.66 4.47
N ASP A 36 -11.50 -10.59 3.77
CA ASP A 36 -11.84 -11.87 4.35
C ASP A 36 -10.63 -12.75 4.51
N LYS A 37 -9.59 -12.47 3.76
CA LYS A 37 -8.42 -13.33 3.76
C LYS A 37 -7.41 -12.85 4.77
N LYS A 38 -6.78 -13.80 5.42
CA LYS A 38 -5.71 -13.48 6.32
C LYS A 38 -4.45 -13.18 5.53
N VAL A 39 -3.82 -12.06 5.84
CA VAL A 39 -2.55 -11.70 5.24
C VAL A 39 -1.49 -11.83 6.31
N THR A 40 -0.44 -12.59 6.03
CA THR A 40 0.62 -12.83 7.00
C THR A 40 1.76 -11.84 6.80
N PRO A 41 2.60 -11.65 7.84
CA PRO A 41 3.80 -10.81 7.65
C PRO A 41 4.71 -11.33 6.55
N ALA A 42 4.77 -12.65 6.36
CA ALA A 42 5.57 -13.21 5.28
C ALA A 42 5.04 -12.78 3.92
N ALA A 43 3.72 -12.74 3.77
CA ALA A 43 3.11 -12.28 2.51
C ALA A 43 3.43 -10.81 2.26
N VAL A 44 3.42 -9.99 3.31
CA VAL A 44 3.79 -8.58 3.17
C VAL A 44 5.25 -8.47 2.73
N ASN A 45 6.12 -9.25 3.37
CA ASN A 45 7.53 -9.24 3.02
C ASN A 45 7.74 -9.60 1.54
N ASP A 46 7.00 -10.59 1.04
CA ASP A 46 7.10 -10.99 -0.36
C ASP A 46 6.68 -9.85 -1.29
N ARG A 47 5.63 -9.12 -0.93
CA ARG A 47 5.21 -7.97 -1.72
C ARG A 47 6.27 -6.88 -1.76
N LEU A 48 6.95 -6.67 -0.63
CA LEU A 48 7.97 -5.64 -0.55
C LEU A 48 9.23 -5.99 -1.34
N LYS A 49 9.42 -7.25 -1.64
CA LYS A 49 10.56 -7.70 -2.43
C LYS A 49 10.28 -7.80 -3.91
N ASN A 50 9.03 -7.66 -4.30
CA ASN A 50 8.62 -7.88 -5.68
C ASN A 50 8.52 -6.55 -6.42
N GLU A 51 9.46 -6.27 -7.33
CA GLU A 51 9.39 -5.02 -8.08
C GLU A 51 8.21 -4.96 -9.04
N ASN A 52 7.57 -6.10 -9.28
CA ASN A 52 6.37 -6.18 -10.10
C ASN A 52 5.11 -6.39 -9.27
N ILE A 53 5.09 -5.79 -8.10
CA ILE A 53 3.95 -5.90 -7.20
C ILE A 53 2.65 -5.53 -7.92
N LYS A 54 1.59 -6.27 -7.63
CA LYS A 54 0.27 -5.96 -8.21
C LYS A 54 -0.11 -4.53 -7.88
N ILE A 55 -0.64 -3.82 -8.88
CA ILE A 55 -1.02 -2.41 -8.67
C ILE A 55 -2.07 -2.28 -7.57
N SER A 56 -3.01 -3.22 -7.48
CA SER A 56 -4.02 -3.15 -6.43
C SER A 56 -3.42 -3.28 -5.05
N ASN A 57 -2.42 -4.15 -4.89
CA ASN A 57 -1.74 -4.30 -3.61
C ASN A 57 -0.95 -3.05 -3.26
N PHE A 58 -0.30 -2.47 -4.26
CA PHE A 58 0.51 -1.27 -4.08
C PHE A 58 -0.36 -0.11 -3.59
N ILE A 59 -1.48 0.11 -4.26
CA ILE A 59 -2.37 1.22 -3.91
C ILE A 59 -2.97 1.01 -2.53
N GLU A 60 -3.39 -0.22 -2.23
CA GLU A 60 -3.99 -0.50 -0.95
C GLU A 60 -3.01 -0.29 0.20
N MET A 61 -1.80 -0.77 0.03
CA MET A 61 -0.79 -0.63 1.08
C MET A 61 -0.41 0.83 1.31
N LEU A 62 -0.29 1.62 0.24
CA LEU A 62 -0.02 3.04 0.40
C LEU A 62 -1.18 3.76 1.06
N ASP A 63 -2.41 3.38 0.72
CA ASP A 63 -3.58 3.97 1.35
C ASP A 63 -3.57 3.76 2.86
N LEU A 64 -3.22 2.56 3.30
CA LEU A 64 -3.13 2.26 4.72
C LEU A 64 -2.06 3.09 5.42
N LEU A 65 -1.03 3.47 4.69
CA LEU A 65 0.06 4.27 5.25
C LEU A 65 -0.23 5.77 5.20
N GLY A 66 -1.40 6.14 4.67
CA GLY A 66 -1.78 7.54 4.62
C GLY A 66 -1.32 8.26 3.37
N TYR A 67 -0.95 7.53 2.35
CA TYR A 67 -0.48 8.08 1.08
C TYR A 67 -1.47 7.81 -0.01
N GLU A 68 -1.44 8.63 -1.04
CA GLU A 68 -2.26 8.40 -2.22
C GLU A 68 -1.36 8.25 -3.43
N VAL A 69 -1.91 7.62 -4.46
CA VAL A 69 -1.21 7.42 -5.73
C VAL A 69 -1.88 8.30 -6.76
N VAL A 70 -1.10 9.03 -7.52
CA VAL A 70 -1.66 9.91 -8.55
C VAL A 70 -1.06 9.56 -9.91
N ALA A 71 -1.87 9.74 -10.94
CA ALA A 71 -1.41 9.64 -12.30
C ALA A 71 -1.28 11.05 -12.84
N ARG A 72 -0.15 11.35 -13.45
CA ARG A 72 0.15 12.69 -13.89
C ARG A 72 0.88 12.63 -15.22
N PRO A 73 0.48 13.45 -16.20
CA PRO A 73 1.21 13.47 -17.46
C PRO A 73 2.66 13.89 -17.24
N LYS A 74 3.55 13.26 -17.95
CA LYS A 74 4.98 13.56 -17.78
C LYS A 74 5.31 15.00 -18.15
N ASN A 75 4.60 15.54 -19.10
CA ASN A 75 4.90 16.87 -19.63
C ASN A 75 4.04 17.99 -19.06
N ASP A 76 3.01 17.66 -18.29
CA ASP A 76 2.10 18.67 -17.77
C ASP A 76 1.73 18.29 -16.34
N LYS A 77 2.35 18.96 -15.39
CA LYS A 77 2.16 18.61 -13.98
C LYS A 77 0.93 19.24 -13.36
N ARG A 78 0.13 19.95 -14.16
CA ARG A 78 -1.07 20.58 -13.63
C ARG A 78 -2.23 19.62 -13.53
N ALA A 79 -2.22 18.56 -14.32
CA ALA A 79 -3.31 17.58 -14.30
C ALA A 79 -2.90 16.37 -13.48
N GLU A 80 -3.70 16.06 -12.46
CA GLU A 80 -3.45 14.89 -11.61
C GLU A 80 -4.76 14.16 -11.38
N TYR A 81 -4.67 12.85 -11.41
CA TYR A 81 -5.81 11.99 -11.14
C TYR A 81 -5.44 11.07 -9.99
N VAL A 82 -6.20 11.13 -8.90
CA VAL A 82 -5.94 10.27 -7.75
C VAL A 82 -6.44 8.88 -8.04
N VAL A 83 -5.59 7.88 -7.80
CA VAL A 83 -5.96 6.49 -7.99
C VAL A 83 -6.46 5.95 -6.66
N GLU A 84 -7.71 5.56 -6.62
CA GLU A 84 -8.31 5.09 -5.39
C GLU A 84 -8.14 3.60 -5.22
N PRO A 85 -8.09 3.10 -3.97
CA PRO A 85 -8.03 1.66 -3.75
C PRO A 85 -9.26 0.99 -4.33
N GLY A 86 -9.08 -0.22 -4.81
CA GLY A 86 -10.19 -0.96 -5.33
C GLY A 86 -11.15 -1.39 -4.25
N THR A 87 -12.38 -1.60 -4.63
CA THR A 87 -13.38 -2.09 -3.72
C THR A 87 -13.19 -3.58 -3.49
N ASP A 88 -13.35 -4.00 -2.25
CA ASP A 88 -13.27 -5.41 -1.94
C ASP A 88 -14.41 -6.13 -2.64
N ARG A 89 -14.04 -7.07 -3.48
CA ARG A 89 -15.01 -7.75 -4.29
C ARG A 89 -16.01 -8.55 -3.56
N LYS A 90 -15.70 -9.06 -2.42
CA LYS A 90 -16.64 -9.90 -1.73
C LYS A 90 -17.81 -9.13 -1.17
N ARG A 91 -17.72 -7.84 -1.16
CA ARG A 91 -18.83 -7.03 -0.70
C ARG A 91 -19.80 -6.71 -1.78
N VAL A 92 -19.45 -7.05 -2.96
CA VAL A 92 -20.35 -6.82 -4.05
C VAL A 92 -21.41 -7.86 -4.00
N LYS A 93 -22.53 -7.41 -4.01
CA LYS A 93 -23.49 -8.41 -3.88
C LYS A 93 -24.65 -8.05 -4.33
#